data_61de44ee7760fbed40934694f5036ddc
#
_entry.id   61de44ee7760fbed40934694f5036ddc
#
_cell.length_a   1.000
_cell.length_b   1.000
_cell.length_c   1.000
_cell.angle_alpha   90.00
_cell.angle_beta   90.00
_cell.angle_gamma   90.00
#
_symmetry.space_group_name_H-M   'P 1'
#
loop_
_entity.id
_entity.type
_entity.pdbx_description
1 polymer ?
#
loop_
_entity_poly.entity_id
_entity_poly.type
_entity_poly.pdbx_seq_one_letter_code
_entity_poly.pdbx_strand_id
1 'polypeptide(L)'
;MSSDLHRARLTARYYCGHGACEYSSLFREMDIPYYRFPFRLRAWTWVYFSRALWMAGAGGRFESYKDAKARAEMAVNLLEVRAKTHKKIVMFGHGMMNREIRKRLQQRGWTVAEKDNGYWGVNRLHLNG
;
A
#
# COMPACT_ATOMS: atom_id res chain seq x y z
N MET A 1 -7.90 0.02 -10.66
CA MET A 1 -6.99 -1.05 -10.18
C MET A 1 -7.25 -1.30 -8.70
N SER A 2 -7.05 -2.50 -8.21
CA SER A 2 -7.29 -2.82 -6.80
C SER A 2 -6.33 -3.90 -6.30
N SER A 3 -6.08 -3.86 -4.98
CA SER A 3 -5.57 -5.03 -4.26
C SER A 3 -6.53 -6.22 -4.47
N ASP A 4 -5.98 -7.42 -4.52
CA ASP A 4 -6.74 -8.66 -4.63
C ASP A 4 -7.29 -9.17 -3.28
N LEU A 5 -6.99 -8.48 -2.18
CA LEU A 5 -7.55 -8.78 -0.87
C LEU A 5 -9.06 -8.43 -0.81
N HIS A 6 -9.81 -9.26 -0.10
CA HIS A 6 -11.28 -9.24 -0.11
C HIS A 6 -11.90 -7.85 0.11
N ARG A 7 -11.44 -7.11 1.12
CA ARG A 7 -11.97 -5.77 1.43
C ARG A 7 -11.76 -4.77 0.29
N ALA A 8 -10.57 -4.74 -0.29
CA ALA A 8 -10.27 -3.86 -1.41
C ALA A 8 -11.05 -4.25 -2.66
N ARG A 9 -11.20 -5.55 -2.91
CA ARG A 9 -12.02 -6.07 -4.02
C ARG A 9 -13.48 -5.66 -3.92
N LEU A 10 -14.07 -5.76 -2.73
CA LEU A 10 -15.45 -5.32 -2.51
C LEU A 10 -15.62 -3.83 -2.83
N THR A 11 -14.76 -2.99 -2.27
CA THR A 11 -14.79 -1.54 -2.52
C THR A 11 -14.64 -1.22 -4.01
N ALA A 12 -13.67 -1.85 -4.67
CA ALA A 12 -13.45 -1.67 -6.10
C ALA A 12 -14.67 -2.09 -6.93
N ARG A 13 -15.31 -3.21 -6.59
CA ARG A 13 -16.53 -3.67 -7.26
C ARG A 13 -17.68 -2.70 -7.13
N TYR A 14 -17.90 -2.15 -5.94
CA TYR A 14 -18.92 -1.11 -5.74
C TYR A 14 -18.64 0.14 -6.57
N TYR A 15 -17.39 0.55 -6.68
CA TYR A 15 -17.00 1.70 -7.49
C TYR A 15 -17.07 1.44 -8.99
N CYS A 16 -16.58 0.30 -9.45
CA CYS A 16 -16.54 -0.06 -10.88
C CYS A 16 -17.91 -0.46 -11.43
N GLY A 17 -18.85 -0.87 -10.58
CA GLY A 17 -20.13 -1.43 -11.01
C GLY A 17 -19.93 -2.62 -11.93
N HIS A 18 -20.46 -2.53 -13.16
CA HIS A 18 -20.26 -3.54 -14.20
C HIS A 18 -18.98 -3.35 -15.02
N GLY A 19 -18.20 -2.31 -14.72
CA GLY A 19 -16.92 -2.03 -15.38
C GLY A 19 -15.81 -3.02 -15.01
N ALA A 20 -14.81 -3.15 -15.87
CA ALA A 20 -13.66 -3.99 -15.61
C ALA A 20 -12.77 -3.39 -14.51
N CYS A 21 -12.49 -4.17 -13.47
CA CYS A 21 -11.54 -3.85 -12.42
C CYS A 21 -10.31 -4.75 -12.54
N GLU A 22 -9.14 -4.16 -12.65
CA GLU A 22 -7.88 -4.90 -12.63
C GLU A 22 -7.43 -5.14 -11.18
N TYR A 23 -7.18 -6.40 -10.82
CA TYR A 23 -6.73 -6.81 -9.48
C TYR A 23 -5.28 -7.23 -9.51
N SER A 24 -4.49 -6.83 -8.51
CA SER A 24 -3.08 -7.20 -8.41
C SER A 24 -2.65 -7.40 -6.96
N SER A 25 -1.86 -8.45 -6.75
CA SER A 25 -1.20 -8.72 -5.46
C SER A 25 -0.17 -7.67 -5.08
N LEU A 26 0.30 -6.86 -6.04
CA LEU A 26 1.24 -5.77 -5.77
C LEU A 26 0.68 -4.72 -4.81
N PHE A 27 -0.65 -4.56 -4.77
CA PHE A 27 -1.33 -3.59 -3.90
C PHE A 27 -1.80 -4.17 -2.57
N ARG A 28 -1.45 -5.42 -2.24
CA ARG A 28 -1.74 -6.00 -0.93
C ARG A 28 -1.11 -5.18 0.18
N GLU A 29 -1.76 -5.21 1.36
CA GLU A 29 -1.17 -4.61 2.56
C GLU A 29 0.18 -5.26 2.87
N MET A 30 1.05 -4.49 3.48
CA MET A 30 2.29 -5.00 4.06
C MET A 30 1.95 -5.91 5.24
N ASP A 31 2.67 -7.02 5.36
CA ASP A 31 2.45 -7.95 6.44
C ASP A 31 2.57 -7.28 7.82
N ILE A 32 1.76 -7.74 8.76
CA ILE A 32 1.91 -7.37 10.16
C ILE A 32 2.94 -8.30 10.76
N PRO A 33 4.14 -7.82 11.10
CA PRO A 33 5.17 -8.66 11.67
C PRO A 33 4.72 -9.25 13.00
N TYR A 34 5.04 -10.51 13.23
CA TYR A 34 4.73 -11.22 14.45
C TYR A 34 6.01 -11.73 15.11
N TYR A 35 6.40 -11.09 16.20
CA TYR A 35 7.54 -11.52 17.03
C TYR A 35 7.07 -12.01 18.38
N ARG A 36 7.67 -13.08 18.89
CA ARG A 36 7.46 -13.54 20.25
C ARG A 36 8.46 -12.84 21.17
N PHE A 37 7.95 -12.08 22.14
CA PHE A 37 8.78 -11.47 23.17
C PHE A 37 8.72 -12.33 24.44
N PRO A 38 9.82 -12.42 25.22
CA PRO A 38 9.87 -13.20 26.46
C PRO A 38 9.10 -12.55 27.61
N PHE A 39 8.48 -11.40 27.41
CA PHE A 39 7.72 -10.64 28.37
C PHE A 39 6.36 -10.21 27.80
N ARG A 40 5.41 -9.92 28.70
CA ARG A 40 4.08 -9.49 28.31
C ARG A 40 4.09 -7.99 27.97
N LEU A 41 3.61 -7.65 26.77
CA LEU A 41 3.41 -6.29 26.32
C LEU A 41 1.91 -6.02 26.08
N ARG A 42 1.51 -4.76 26.24
CA ARG A 42 0.19 -4.33 25.78
C ARG A 42 0.13 -4.49 24.25
N ALA A 43 -1.05 -4.82 23.73
CA ALA A 43 -1.23 -5.15 22.31
C ALA A 43 -0.66 -4.07 21.38
N TRP A 44 -0.93 -2.79 21.63
CA TRP A 44 -0.41 -1.70 20.83
C TRP A 44 1.11 -1.53 20.93
N THR A 45 1.67 -1.65 22.14
CA THR A 45 3.13 -1.62 22.35
C THR A 45 3.79 -2.77 21.60
N TRP A 46 3.20 -3.95 21.63
CA TRP A 46 3.66 -5.11 20.89
C TRP A 46 3.66 -4.85 19.38
N VAL A 47 2.58 -4.27 18.84
CA VAL A 47 2.47 -3.92 17.42
C VAL A 47 3.57 -2.92 17.00
N TYR A 48 3.76 -1.85 17.77
CA TYR A 48 4.78 -0.84 17.47
C TYR A 48 6.21 -1.40 17.53
N PHE A 49 6.51 -2.20 18.56
CA PHE A 49 7.82 -2.85 18.69
C PHE A 49 8.10 -3.82 17.53
N SER A 50 7.12 -4.63 17.20
CA SER A 50 7.22 -5.58 16.09
C SER A 50 7.43 -4.84 14.76
N ARG A 51 6.73 -3.75 14.53
CA ARG A 51 6.92 -2.90 13.35
C ARG A 51 8.32 -2.28 13.32
N ALA A 52 8.81 -1.77 14.44
CA ALA A 52 10.13 -1.16 14.50
C ALA A 52 11.23 -2.18 14.19
N LEU A 53 11.17 -3.38 14.76
CA LEU A 53 12.10 -4.46 14.47
C LEU A 53 12.03 -4.89 13.01
N TRP A 54 10.85 -5.02 12.45
CA TRP A 54 10.64 -5.37 11.06
C TRP A 54 11.23 -4.32 10.11
N MET A 55 11.00 -3.04 10.37
CA MET A 55 11.58 -1.93 9.60
C MET A 55 13.11 -1.86 9.73
N ALA A 56 13.65 -2.31 10.86
CA ALA A 56 15.09 -2.45 11.08
C ALA A 56 15.71 -3.68 10.38
N GLY A 57 14.89 -4.53 9.75
CA GLY A 57 15.35 -5.69 8.98
C GLY A 57 15.28 -7.03 9.71
N ALA A 58 14.66 -7.10 10.89
CA ALA A 58 14.46 -8.37 11.57
C ALA A 58 13.55 -9.29 10.74
N GLY A 59 14.00 -10.52 10.50
CA GLY A 59 13.29 -11.53 9.73
C GLY A 59 12.22 -12.26 10.54
N GLY A 60 11.35 -13.02 9.85
CA GLY A 60 10.30 -13.85 10.43
C GLY A 60 9.55 -14.64 9.35
N ARG A 61 8.46 -15.30 9.73
CA ARG A 61 7.57 -16.03 8.80
C ARG A 61 6.55 -15.12 8.11
N PHE A 62 6.97 -13.94 7.73
CA PHE A 62 6.17 -12.92 7.06
C PHE A 62 7.02 -12.21 6.00
N GLU A 63 6.40 -11.44 5.12
CA GLU A 63 7.11 -10.64 4.13
C GLU A 63 8.13 -9.73 4.81
N SER A 64 9.37 -9.74 4.34
CA SER A 64 10.39 -8.83 4.87
C SER A 64 10.08 -7.38 4.49
N TYR A 65 10.55 -6.42 5.28
CA TYR A 65 10.38 -5.00 4.94
C TYR A 65 11.06 -4.64 3.61
N LYS A 66 12.17 -5.28 3.30
CA LYS A 66 12.87 -5.14 2.02
C LYS A 66 11.99 -5.61 0.86
N ASP A 67 11.36 -6.78 0.98
CA ASP A 67 10.49 -7.33 -0.06
C ASP A 67 9.22 -6.50 -0.21
N ALA A 68 8.64 -6.03 0.89
CA ALA A 68 7.50 -5.12 0.87
C ALA A 68 7.82 -3.81 0.13
N LYS A 69 9.02 -3.25 0.34
CA LYS A 69 9.48 -2.07 -0.40
C LYS A 69 9.72 -2.36 -1.88
N ALA A 70 10.28 -3.51 -2.21
CA ALA A 70 10.46 -3.93 -3.60
C ALA A 70 9.11 -4.12 -4.30
N ARG A 71 8.13 -4.70 -3.62
CA ARG A 71 6.76 -4.84 -4.12
C ARG A 71 6.09 -3.48 -4.34
N ALA A 72 6.27 -2.52 -3.43
CA ALA A 72 5.80 -1.15 -3.59
C ALA A 72 6.43 -0.47 -4.82
N GLU A 73 7.70 -0.72 -5.08
CA GLU A 73 8.39 -0.23 -6.28
C GLU A 73 7.78 -0.78 -7.57
N MET A 74 7.51 -2.09 -7.61
CA MET A 74 6.80 -2.70 -8.74
C MET A 74 5.40 -2.15 -8.93
N ALA A 75 4.68 -1.89 -7.83
CA ALA A 75 3.36 -1.27 -7.88
C ALA A 75 3.40 0.15 -8.49
N VAL A 76 4.40 0.95 -8.10
CA VAL A 76 4.62 2.29 -8.66
C VAL A 76 4.93 2.22 -10.14
N ASN A 77 5.82 1.31 -10.57
CA ASN A 77 6.14 1.11 -11.98
C ASN A 77 4.88 0.78 -12.80
N LEU A 78 4.04 -0.11 -12.28
CA LEU A 78 2.77 -0.46 -12.93
C LEU A 78 1.84 0.75 -13.05
N LEU A 79 1.70 1.54 -11.98
CA LEU A 79 0.88 2.76 -11.99
C LEU A 79 1.38 3.78 -13.02
N GLU A 80 2.69 4.00 -13.09
CA GLU A 80 3.28 4.93 -14.07
C GLU A 80 3.12 4.46 -15.51
N VAL A 81 3.27 3.16 -15.76
CA VAL A 81 2.99 2.60 -17.09
C VAL A 81 1.53 2.83 -17.49
N ARG A 82 0.59 2.58 -16.57
CA ARG A 82 -0.84 2.82 -16.82
C ARG A 82 -1.17 4.31 -16.97
N ALA A 83 -0.48 5.19 -16.25
CA ALA A 83 -0.67 6.64 -16.35
C ALA A 83 -0.31 7.21 -17.73
N LYS A 84 0.57 6.55 -18.48
CA LYS A 84 0.89 6.94 -19.85
C LYS A 84 -0.27 6.79 -20.84
N THR A 85 -1.17 5.86 -20.56
CA THR A 85 -2.30 5.50 -21.44
C THR A 85 -3.66 5.93 -20.89
N HIS A 86 -3.73 6.25 -19.61
CA HIS A 86 -4.98 6.60 -18.92
C HIS A 86 -4.84 7.94 -18.22
N LYS A 87 -5.75 8.87 -18.51
CA LYS A 87 -5.79 10.20 -17.88
C LYS A 87 -6.05 10.16 -16.37
N LYS A 88 -6.71 9.11 -15.91
CA LYS A 88 -7.07 8.91 -14.50
C LYS A 88 -6.98 7.44 -14.12
N ILE A 89 -6.31 7.18 -13.03
CA ILE A 89 -6.25 5.85 -12.40
C ILE A 89 -6.85 5.98 -11.01
N VAL A 90 -7.76 5.09 -10.68
CA VAL A 90 -8.27 4.92 -9.31
C VAL A 90 -7.75 3.60 -8.78
N MET A 91 -7.09 3.65 -7.62
CA MET A 91 -6.49 2.49 -6.98
C MET A 91 -7.11 2.28 -5.59
N PHE A 92 -7.53 1.07 -5.32
CA PHE A 92 -8.02 0.63 -4.02
C PHE A 92 -6.97 -0.28 -3.37
N GLY A 93 -6.45 0.15 -2.25
CA GLY A 93 -5.37 -0.53 -1.55
C GLY A 93 -5.52 -0.44 -0.04
N HIS A 94 -4.41 -0.49 0.66
CA HIS A 94 -4.34 -0.56 2.11
C HIS A 94 -3.38 0.50 2.67
N GLY A 95 -3.57 0.86 3.94
CA GLY A 95 -2.97 2.03 4.55
C GLY A 95 -1.45 2.14 4.42
N MET A 96 -0.69 1.14 4.84
CA MET A 96 0.77 1.19 4.76
C MET A 96 1.30 1.12 3.34
N MET A 97 0.73 0.24 2.51
CA MET A 97 1.12 0.11 1.11
C MET A 97 0.82 1.41 0.35
N ASN A 98 -0.35 2.00 0.54
CA ASN A 98 -0.72 3.28 -0.09
C ASN A 98 0.23 4.41 0.32
N ARG A 99 0.63 4.44 1.60
CA ARG A 99 1.61 5.42 2.10
C ARG A 99 2.97 5.27 1.41
N GLU A 100 3.44 4.04 1.26
CA GLU A 100 4.73 3.76 0.62
C GLU A 100 4.69 4.07 -0.89
N ILE A 101 3.61 3.70 -1.57
CA ILE A 101 3.39 4.05 -2.99
C ILE A 101 3.37 5.57 -3.17
N ARG A 102 2.63 6.30 -2.35
CA ARG A 102 2.57 7.76 -2.40
C ARG A 102 3.95 8.38 -2.24
N LYS A 103 4.73 7.94 -1.24
CA LYS A 103 6.09 8.41 -0.99
C LYS A 103 6.99 8.22 -2.22
N ARG A 104 6.92 7.08 -2.87
CA ARG A 104 7.72 6.77 -4.06
C ARG A 104 7.30 7.59 -5.27
N LEU A 105 6.01 7.76 -5.48
CA LEU A 105 5.51 8.64 -6.55
C LEU A 105 5.98 10.08 -6.34
N GLN A 106 5.95 10.59 -5.09
CA GLN A 106 6.52 11.92 -4.80
C GLN A 106 8.00 12.01 -5.15
N GLN A 107 8.80 11.00 -4.82
CA GLN A 107 10.22 10.94 -5.17
C GLN A 107 10.45 10.93 -6.69
N ARG A 108 9.47 10.51 -7.46
CA ARG A 108 9.48 10.49 -8.93
C ARG A 108 8.84 11.72 -9.58
N GLY A 109 8.58 12.77 -8.81
CA GLY A 109 8.08 14.06 -9.30
C GLY A 109 6.56 14.21 -9.32
N TRP A 110 5.82 13.26 -8.74
CA TRP A 110 4.37 13.41 -8.58
C TRP A 110 4.04 14.36 -7.43
N THR A 111 3.09 15.24 -7.66
CA THR A 111 2.58 16.17 -6.65
C THR A 111 1.37 15.58 -5.93
N VAL A 112 1.38 15.63 -4.60
CA VAL A 112 0.24 15.23 -3.76
C VAL A 112 -0.69 16.41 -3.61
N ALA A 113 -1.88 16.33 -4.21
CA ALA A 113 -2.93 17.33 -4.08
C ALA A 113 -3.80 17.10 -2.85
N GLU A 114 -3.99 15.84 -2.46
CA GLU A 114 -4.81 15.47 -1.29
C GLU A 114 -4.16 14.28 -0.58
N LYS A 115 -4.15 14.32 0.75
CA LYS A 115 -3.58 13.28 1.60
C LYS A 115 -4.48 13.02 2.79
N ASP A 116 -5.06 11.83 2.82
CA ASP A 116 -5.77 11.31 3.99
C ASP A 116 -5.29 9.89 4.29
N ASN A 117 -4.88 9.65 5.53
CA ASN A 117 -4.43 8.34 6.01
C ASN A 117 -5.49 7.64 6.88
N GLY A 118 -6.68 8.21 7.01
CA GLY A 118 -7.78 7.65 7.77
C GLY A 118 -8.49 6.50 7.07
N TYR A 119 -9.51 5.98 7.73
CA TYR A 119 -10.41 5.00 7.13
C TYR A 119 -11.12 5.64 5.93
N TRP A 120 -11.14 4.95 4.79
CA TRP A 120 -11.67 5.46 3.52
C TRP A 120 -10.95 6.70 3.00
N GLY A 121 -9.76 6.98 3.55
CA GLY A 121 -8.96 8.14 3.15
C GLY A 121 -8.60 8.10 1.67
N VAL A 122 -8.71 9.25 1.03
CA VAL A 122 -8.37 9.46 -0.37
C VAL A 122 -7.02 10.16 -0.47
N ASN A 123 -6.14 9.62 -1.31
CA ASN A 123 -4.90 10.28 -1.68
C ASN A 123 -4.97 10.59 -3.18
N ARG A 124 -4.82 11.85 -3.52
CA ARG A 124 -4.83 12.31 -4.91
C ARG A 124 -3.45 12.82 -5.30
N LEU A 125 -2.92 12.25 -6.36
CA LEU A 125 -1.63 12.65 -6.90
C LEU A 125 -1.79 12.95 -8.40
N HIS A 126 -0.98 13.86 -8.88
CA HIS A 126 -0.86 14.15 -10.31
C HIS A 126 0.60 14.34 -10.69
N LEU A 127 0.93 13.94 -11.90
CA LEU A 127 2.22 14.24 -12.51
C LEU A 127 2.12 15.60 -13.17
N ASN A 128 2.97 16.53 -12.76
CA ASN A 128 3.11 17.80 -13.46
C ASN A 128 3.76 17.52 -14.81
N GLY A 129 2.98 17.73 -15.84
CA GLY A 129 3.46 17.60 -17.22
C GLY A 129 4.45 18.70 -17.61
#